data_36dc81a386075c8f614bc50abb6e5eb6
#
_entry.id   36dc81a386075c8f614bc50abb6e5eb6
#
_cell.length_a   1.000
_cell.length_b   1.000
_cell.length_c   1.000
_cell.angle_alpha   90.00
_cell.angle_beta   90.00
_cell.angle_gamma   90.00
#
_symmetry.space_group_name_H-M   'P 1'
#
loop_
_entity.id
_entity.type
_entity.pdbx_description
1 polymer ?
#
loop_
_entity_poly.entity_id
_entity_poly.type
_entity_poly.pdbx_seq_one_letter_code
_entity_poly.pdbx_strand_id
1 'polypeptide(L)'
;MNLLAPQSLADITARLQGYDPQAISAEAVLRILGEWVTPLQQTETLPLMQALGRVLAQGITSPISVPPHDNSAMDGFAFHGSALHADAPTRLQVVGTAFAGKAWQGQATASQCVKIMTGAVMPAGLDTVVPLELVQTDGDSITLPARAVKPGDNRRLAGEDLMQGQQALQKGDLLTPAALGLVASLGIAQVQVVRRLKVAFFSTGDEILSLGETPREGAVYDSNRYTL
;
A
#
# COMPACT_ATOMS: atom_id res chain seq x y z
N MET A 1 19.41 1.98 -22.85
CA MET A 1 20.48 1.75 -21.88
C MET A 1 21.16 0.43 -22.25
N ASN A 2 22.38 0.50 -22.80
CA ASN A 2 23.11 -0.69 -23.22
C ASN A 2 23.48 -1.53 -22.00
N LEU A 3 22.88 -2.70 -21.88
CA LEU A 3 23.29 -3.71 -20.90
C LEU A 3 24.68 -4.20 -21.34
N LEU A 4 25.72 -3.71 -20.68
CA LEU A 4 27.05 -4.26 -20.81
C LEU A 4 27.00 -5.75 -20.44
N ALA A 5 27.63 -6.60 -21.26
CA ALA A 5 27.78 -8.01 -20.95
C ALA A 5 28.42 -8.17 -19.55
N PRO A 6 28.06 -9.22 -18.78
CA PRO A 6 28.66 -9.45 -17.48
C PRO A 6 30.18 -9.55 -17.61
N GLN A 7 30.89 -8.63 -16.98
CA GLN A 7 32.35 -8.62 -17.01
C GLN A 7 32.87 -9.73 -16.10
N SER A 8 33.91 -10.42 -16.55
CA SER A 8 34.57 -11.42 -15.70
C SER A 8 35.33 -10.71 -14.56
N LEU A 9 35.55 -11.39 -13.45
CA LEU A 9 36.38 -10.87 -12.35
C LEU A 9 37.78 -10.51 -12.85
N ALA A 10 38.31 -11.28 -13.79
CA ALA A 10 39.62 -11.00 -14.45
C ALA A 10 39.61 -9.66 -15.22
N ASP A 11 38.52 -9.35 -15.94
CA ASP A 11 38.40 -8.08 -16.70
C ASP A 11 38.34 -6.87 -15.75
N ILE A 12 37.74 -7.03 -14.58
CA ILE A 12 37.62 -5.98 -13.58
C ILE A 12 38.94 -5.76 -12.87
N THR A 13 39.61 -6.83 -12.44
CA THR A 13 40.93 -6.75 -11.78
C THR A 13 42.02 -6.22 -12.68
N ALA A 14 41.99 -6.53 -13.98
CA ALA A 14 42.93 -5.98 -14.98
C ALA A 14 42.84 -4.44 -15.09
N ARG A 15 41.75 -3.81 -14.67
CA ARG A 15 41.59 -2.35 -14.69
C ARG A 15 42.15 -1.65 -13.44
N LEU A 16 42.52 -2.42 -12.42
CA LEU A 16 43.14 -1.88 -11.21
C LEU A 16 44.64 -1.65 -11.48
N GLN A 17 44.98 -0.45 -11.99
CA GLN A 17 46.38 -0.06 -12.12
C GLN A 17 47.02 -0.01 -10.74
N GLY A 18 48.14 -0.68 -10.58
CA GLY A 18 48.85 -0.80 -9.30
C GLY A 18 48.18 -1.73 -8.30
N TYR A 19 47.40 -2.70 -8.75
CA TYR A 19 46.80 -3.72 -7.91
C TYR A 19 47.85 -4.52 -7.15
N ASP A 20 47.80 -4.40 -5.82
CA ASP A 20 48.49 -5.28 -4.89
C ASP A 20 47.44 -6.21 -4.23
N PRO A 21 47.46 -7.53 -4.49
CA PRO A 21 46.49 -8.46 -3.91
C PRO A 21 46.54 -8.49 -2.37
N GLN A 22 47.60 -7.94 -1.76
CA GLN A 22 47.74 -7.89 -0.30
C GLN A 22 47.26 -6.55 0.31
N ALA A 23 46.93 -5.54 -0.49
CA ALA A 23 46.64 -4.19 -0.01
C ALA A 23 45.46 -3.50 -0.73
N ILE A 24 44.46 -4.25 -1.14
CA ILE A 24 43.27 -3.63 -1.78
C ILE A 24 42.43 -2.87 -0.75
N SER A 25 42.13 -1.60 -1.00
CA SER A 25 41.33 -0.80 -0.10
C SER A 25 39.84 -1.18 -0.13
N ALA A 26 39.11 -0.92 0.96
CA ALA A 26 37.68 -1.17 1.04
C ALA A 26 36.89 -0.38 -0.04
N GLU A 27 37.29 0.85 -0.34
CA GLU A 27 36.71 1.70 -1.38
C GLU A 27 36.89 1.07 -2.78
N ALA A 28 38.06 0.51 -3.05
CA ALA A 28 38.33 -0.19 -4.30
C ALA A 28 37.46 -1.43 -4.44
N VAL A 29 37.30 -2.21 -3.37
CA VAL A 29 36.40 -3.39 -3.35
C VAL A 29 34.95 -2.99 -3.60
N LEU A 30 34.45 -1.98 -2.89
CA LEU A 30 33.06 -1.51 -3.07
C LEU A 30 32.80 -1.01 -4.50
N ARG A 31 33.75 -0.31 -5.09
CA ARG A 31 33.65 0.11 -6.51
C ARG A 31 33.59 -1.07 -7.44
N ILE A 32 34.48 -2.05 -7.28
CA ILE A 32 34.51 -3.28 -8.09
C ILE A 32 33.17 -4.03 -7.98
N LEU A 33 32.66 -4.20 -6.76
CA LEU A 33 31.37 -4.86 -6.53
C LEU A 33 30.22 -4.09 -7.21
N GLY A 34 30.23 -2.76 -7.16
CA GLY A 34 29.24 -1.92 -7.82
C GLY A 34 29.25 -2.04 -9.34
N GLU A 35 30.42 -2.24 -9.95
CA GLU A 35 30.58 -2.46 -11.40
C GLU A 35 30.24 -3.90 -11.83
N TRP A 36 30.50 -4.87 -10.95
CA TRP A 36 30.36 -6.30 -11.26
C TRP A 36 28.96 -6.84 -11.00
N VAL A 37 28.32 -6.39 -9.93
CA VAL A 37 27.00 -6.88 -9.55
C VAL A 37 25.94 -6.32 -10.48
N THR A 38 25.28 -7.19 -11.23
CA THR A 38 24.12 -6.82 -12.05
C THR A 38 22.82 -7.23 -11.33
N PRO A 39 21.79 -6.36 -11.35
CA PRO A 39 20.50 -6.71 -10.78
C PRO A 39 19.91 -7.96 -11.43
N LEU A 40 19.25 -8.80 -10.61
CA LEU A 40 18.52 -9.96 -11.11
C LEU A 40 17.39 -9.51 -12.05
N GLN A 41 17.32 -10.16 -13.23
CA GLN A 41 16.25 -9.93 -14.21
C GLN A 41 15.14 -10.99 -14.13
N GLN A 42 15.38 -12.08 -13.41
CA GLN A 42 14.42 -13.17 -13.28
C GLN A 42 13.28 -12.77 -12.36
N THR A 43 12.06 -13.01 -12.81
CA THR A 43 10.83 -12.67 -12.11
C THR A 43 10.01 -13.90 -11.78
N GLU A 44 9.11 -13.77 -10.80
CA GLU A 44 8.11 -14.78 -10.45
C GLU A 44 6.81 -14.09 -10.04
N THR A 45 5.69 -14.77 -10.24
CA THR A 45 4.38 -14.30 -9.79
C THR A 45 4.03 -14.94 -8.47
N LEU A 46 3.69 -14.12 -7.48
CA LEU A 46 3.33 -14.58 -6.13
C LEU A 46 1.93 -14.10 -5.74
N PRO A 47 1.19 -14.91 -4.96
CA PRO A 47 0.05 -14.41 -4.21
C PRO A 47 0.48 -13.22 -3.33
N LEU A 48 -0.38 -12.19 -3.23
CA LEU A 48 -0.05 -10.95 -2.52
C LEU A 48 0.45 -11.19 -1.08
N MET A 49 -0.17 -12.12 -0.36
CA MET A 49 0.22 -12.47 1.02
C MET A 49 1.65 -13.05 1.14
N GLN A 50 2.23 -13.57 0.06
CA GLN A 50 3.59 -14.12 0.04
C GLN A 50 4.62 -13.10 -0.49
N ALA A 51 4.16 -11.91 -0.84
CA ALA A 51 4.99 -10.89 -1.47
C ALA A 51 5.64 -9.90 -0.49
N LEU A 52 5.40 -10.03 0.81
CA LEU A 52 6.03 -9.14 1.81
C LEU A 52 7.57 -9.20 1.71
N GLY A 53 8.20 -8.01 1.68
CA GLY A 53 9.66 -7.89 1.58
C GLY A 53 10.22 -8.27 0.20
N ARG A 54 9.37 -8.45 -0.81
CA ARG A 54 9.79 -8.69 -2.20
C ARG A 54 9.89 -7.35 -2.95
N VAL A 55 10.66 -7.35 -4.02
CA VAL A 55 10.83 -6.20 -4.92
C VAL A 55 9.94 -6.37 -6.14
N LEU A 56 9.14 -5.36 -6.47
CA LEU A 56 8.28 -5.35 -7.65
C LEU A 56 9.09 -5.44 -8.95
N ALA A 57 8.75 -6.40 -9.79
CA ALA A 57 9.33 -6.54 -11.12
C ALA A 57 8.63 -5.68 -12.17
N GLN A 58 7.38 -5.30 -11.91
CA GLN A 58 6.55 -4.47 -12.77
C GLN A 58 5.77 -3.47 -11.92
N GLY A 59 5.66 -2.22 -12.39
CA GLY A 59 4.83 -1.20 -11.74
C GLY A 59 3.34 -1.59 -11.73
N ILE A 60 2.63 -1.12 -10.73
CA ILE A 60 1.20 -1.37 -10.56
C ILE A 60 0.44 -0.09 -10.90
N THR A 61 -0.41 -0.18 -11.91
CA THR A 61 -1.37 0.86 -12.26
C THR A 61 -2.72 0.50 -11.65
N SER A 62 -3.40 1.45 -11.05
CA SER A 62 -4.69 1.20 -10.42
C SER A 62 -5.76 0.82 -11.44
N PRO A 63 -6.39 -0.36 -11.33
CA PRO A 63 -7.47 -0.78 -12.20
C PRO A 63 -8.82 -0.11 -11.86
N ILE A 64 -8.93 0.51 -10.69
CA ILE A 64 -10.14 1.17 -10.16
C ILE A 64 -9.79 2.49 -9.51
N SER A 65 -10.78 3.35 -9.30
CA SER A 65 -10.64 4.50 -8.39
C SER A 65 -10.76 4.06 -6.93
N VAL A 66 -10.07 4.75 -6.01
CA VAL A 66 -10.15 4.52 -4.55
C VAL A 66 -10.49 5.85 -3.87
N PRO A 67 -11.65 5.94 -3.21
CA PRO A 67 -12.77 4.98 -3.26
C PRO A 67 -13.41 4.89 -4.65
N PRO A 68 -14.13 3.78 -4.97
CA PRO A 68 -14.71 3.60 -6.31
C PRO A 68 -15.96 4.45 -6.57
N HIS A 69 -16.59 4.97 -5.53
CA HIS A 69 -17.78 5.83 -5.57
C HIS A 69 -17.68 6.90 -4.49
N ASP A 70 -18.41 8.02 -4.68
CA ASP A 70 -18.63 8.94 -3.59
C ASP A 70 -19.28 8.20 -2.43
N ASN A 71 -18.74 8.36 -1.22
CA ASN A 71 -19.24 7.67 -0.04
C ASN A 71 -19.23 8.57 1.20
N SER A 72 -19.92 8.14 2.26
CA SER A 72 -19.92 8.86 3.52
C SER A 72 -18.67 8.59 4.33
N ALA A 73 -18.06 9.66 4.83
CA ALA A 73 -16.95 9.58 5.79
C ALA A 73 -17.43 9.29 7.23
N MET A 74 -18.74 9.45 7.52
CA MET A 74 -19.31 9.39 8.87
C MET A 74 -20.61 8.62 8.86
N ASP A 75 -20.99 8.08 10.02
CA ASP A 75 -22.37 7.66 10.29
C ASP A 75 -23.22 8.91 10.49
N GLY A 76 -24.30 9.04 9.74
CA GLY A 76 -25.06 10.28 9.76
C GLY A 76 -26.29 10.28 8.87
N PHE A 77 -26.59 11.45 8.33
CA PHE A 77 -27.69 11.67 7.39
C PHE A 77 -27.18 12.42 6.17
N ALA A 78 -27.36 11.81 4.99
CA ALA A 78 -27.05 12.41 3.70
C ALA A 78 -28.24 13.25 3.19
N PHE A 79 -27.97 14.44 2.66
CA PHE A 79 -28.98 15.35 2.16
C PHE A 79 -28.38 16.31 1.10
N HIS A 80 -29.23 17.13 0.49
CA HIS A 80 -28.78 18.21 -0.38
C HIS A 80 -28.20 19.36 0.44
N GLY A 81 -26.94 19.70 0.26
CA GLY A 81 -26.30 20.81 0.97
C GLY A 81 -26.99 22.18 0.77
N SER A 82 -27.70 22.35 -0.35
CA SER A 82 -28.52 23.52 -0.59
C SER A 82 -29.74 23.67 0.34
N ALA A 83 -30.10 22.62 1.09
CA ALA A 83 -31.15 22.70 2.11
C ALA A 83 -30.68 23.39 3.40
N LEU A 84 -29.39 23.62 3.59
CA LEU A 84 -28.84 24.28 4.77
C LEU A 84 -29.26 25.75 4.85
N HIS A 85 -29.78 26.13 6.01
CA HIS A 85 -30.04 27.52 6.33
C HIS A 85 -28.84 28.15 7.04
N ALA A 86 -28.42 29.33 6.61
CA ALA A 86 -27.22 29.98 7.15
C ALA A 86 -27.36 30.31 8.66
N ASP A 87 -28.54 30.76 9.09
CA ASP A 87 -28.76 31.32 10.42
C ASP A 87 -29.96 30.70 11.15
N ALA A 88 -30.49 29.59 10.65
CA ALA A 88 -31.60 28.87 11.28
C ALA A 88 -31.35 27.35 11.28
N PRO A 89 -31.92 26.60 12.21
CA PRO A 89 -31.90 25.14 12.17
C PRO A 89 -32.56 24.63 10.88
N THR A 90 -32.03 23.53 10.34
CA THR A 90 -32.59 22.83 9.17
C THR A 90 -33.30 21.56 9.64
N ARG A 91 -34.57 21.39 9.26
CA ARG A 91 -35.35 20.16 9.54
C ARG A 91 -35.50 19.35 8.27
N LEU A 92 -35.22 18.04 8.35
CA LEU A 92 -35.28 17.11 7.22
C LEU A 92 -36.03 15.84 7.61
N GLN A 93 -36.81 15.28 6.69
CA GLN A 93 -37.51 14.00 6.88
C GLN A 93 -36.61 12.85 6.43
N VAL A 94 -36.48 11.82 7.22
CA VAL A 94 -35.75 10.60 6.91
C VAL A 94 -36.60 9.69 6.01
N VAL A 95 -36.14 9.42 4.80
CA VAL A 95 -36.90 8.63 3.80
C VAL A 95 -36.27 7.27 3.51
N GLY A 96 -35.18 6.93 4.18
CA GLY A 96 -34.55 5.62 3.99
C GLY A 96 -33.19 5.50 4.69
N THR A 97 -32.55 4.37 4.47
CA THR A 97 -31.21 4.09 5.02
C THR A 97 -30.31 3.51 3.95
N ALA A 98 -29.11 4.07 3.83
CA ALA A 98 -28.02 3.58 2.98
C ALA A 98 -27.00 2.83 3.84
N PHE A 99 -26.77 1.56 3.54
CA PHE A 99 -25.81 0.71 4.22
C PHE A 99 -24.53 0.54 3.37
N ALA A 100 -23.39 0.33 4.01
CA ALA A 100 -22.18 -0.07 3.32
C ALA A 100 -22.41 -1.38 2.54
N GLY A 101 -21.93 -1.43 1.31
CA GLY A 101 -22.10 -2.59 0.42
C GLY A 101 -23.46 -2.67 -0.29
N LYS A 102 -24.40 -1.77 0.00
CA LYS A 102 -25.71 -1.74 -0.68
C LYS A 102 -26.14 -0.29 -0.94
N ALA A 103 -26.06 0.12 -2.20
CA ALA A 103 -26.50 1.46 -2.60
C ALA A 103 -28.02 1.63 -2.39
N TRP A 104 -28.42 2.76 -1.82
CA TRP A 104 -29.82 3.14 -1.70
C TRP A 104 -30.40 3.54 -3.06
N GLN A 105 -31.57 3.02 -3.42
CA GLN A 105 -32.16 3.17 -4.77
C GLN A 105 -33.30 4.18 -4.83
N GLY A 106 -33.58 4.89 -3.74
CA GLY A 106 -34.65 5.90 -3.72
C GLY A 106 -34.24 7.25 -4.29
N GLN A 107 -35.15 8.21 -4.24
CA GLN A 107 -34.92 9.61 -4.52
C GLN A 107 -35.30 10.43 -3.27
N ALA A 108 -34.52 11.44 -2.97
CA ALA A 108 -34.80 12.37 -1.87
C ALA A 108 -34.93 13.79 -2.42
N THR A 109 -35.94 14.50 -1.93
CA THR A 109 -36.15 15.94 -2.22
C THR A 109 -35.28 16.81 -1.34
N ALA A 110 -35.26 18.13 -1.57
CA ALA A 110 -34.49 19.09 -0.77
C ALA A 110 -34.90 19.11 0.73
N SER A 111 -36.13 18.70 1.08
CA SER A 111 -36.59 18.62 2.47
C SER A 111 -36.39 17.24 3.10
N GLN A 112 -35.71 16.33 2.44
CA GLN A 112 -35.53 14.95 2.84
C GLN A 112 -34.06 14.59 3.03
N CYS A 113 -33.79 13.56 3.84
CA CYS A 113 -32.47 12.99 4.04
C CYS A 113 -32.55 11.47 4.10
N VAL A 114 -31.38 10.84 3.91
CA VAL A 114 -31.22 9.40 4.00
C VAL A 114 -30.24 9.10 5.13
N LYS A 115 -30.60 8.28 6.09
CA LYS A 115 -29.65 7.79 7.10
C LYS A 115 -28.55 7.02 6.39
N ILE A 116 -27.30 7.33 6.68
CA ILE A 116 -26.16 6.75 5.94
C ILE A 116 -25.09 6.27 6.91
N MET A 117 -24.50 5.12 6.62
CA MET A 117 -23.39 4.56 7.39
C MET A 117 -22.05 4.90 6.70
N THR A 118 -21.00 4.97 7.51
CA THR A 118 -19.63 5.16 7.03
C THR A 118 -19.28 4.18 5.93
N GLY A 119 -18.71 4.65 4.82
CA GLY A 119 -18.39 3.85 3.64
C GLY A 119 -19.57 3.49 2.74
N ALA A 120 -20.81 3.85 3.11
CA ALA A 120 -21.96 3.67 2.23
C ALA A 120 -21.91 4.65 1.05
N VAL A 121 -22.32 4.17 -0.13
CA VAL A 121 -22.41 4.99 -1.34
C VAL A 121 -23.36 6.16 -1.12
N MET A 122 -22.94 7.36 -1.50
CA MET A 122 -23.80 8.56 -1.43
C MET A 122 -25.04 8.35 -2.31
N PRO A 123 -26.25 8.58 -1.75
CA PRO A 123 -27.47 8.52 -2.56
C PRO A 123 -27.42 9.54 -3.71
N ALA A 124 -27.96 9.16 -4.84
CA ALA A 124 -27.94 9.99 -6.05
C ALA A 124 -28.50 11.39 -5.77
N GLY A 125 -27.76 12.42 -6.17
CA GLY A 125 -28.12 13.83 -6.00
C GLY A 125 -27.82 14.41 -4.62
N LEU A 126 -27.53 13.62 -3.59
CA LEU A 126 -27.14 14.10 -2.27
C LEU A 126 -25.62 14.32 -2.22
N ASP A 127 -25.18 15.37 -1.54
CA ASP A 127 -23.79 15.82 -1.58
C ASP A 127 -23.19 16.15 -0.21
N THR A 128 -23.98 16.11 0.86
CA THR A 128 -23.59 16.53 2.21
C THR A 128 -24.05 15.50 3.23
N VAL A 129 -23.20 15.22 4.24
CA VAL A 129 -23.54 14.36 5.37
C VAL A 129 -23.38 15.13 6.67
N VAL A 130 -24.40 15.09 7.52
CA VAL A 130 -24.31 15.55 8.91
C VAL A 130 -24.12 14.31 9.81
N PRO A 131 -23.09 14.30 10.71
CA PRO A 131 -22.90 13.23 11.68
C PRO A 131 -24.10 13.06 12.63
N LEU A 132 -24.33 11.82 13.12
CA LEU A 132 -25.41 11.49 14.05
C LEU A 132 -25.37 12.36 15.31
N GLU A 133 -24.18 12.69 15.78
CA GLU A 133 -23.95 13.40 17.03
C GLU A 133 -24.38 14.89 16.96
N LEU A 134 -24.52 15.42 15.75
CA LEU A 134 -24.87 16.85 15.52
C LEU A 134 -26.35 17.08 15.27
N VAL A 135 -27.19 16.05 15.35
CA VAL A 135 -28.62 16.18 15.06
C VAL A 135 -29.47 15.78 16.23
N GLN A 136 -30.65 16.38 16.31
CA GLN A 136 -31.75 15.92 17.17
C GLN A 136 -32.74 15.13 16.33
N THR A 137 -33.10 13.93 16.74
CA THR A 137 -34.07 13.07 16.08
C THR A 137 -35.42 13.19 16.73
N ASP A 138 -36.49 13.30 15.93
CA ASP A 138 -37.87 13.35 16.37
C ASP A 138 -38.72 12.49 15.40
N GLY A 139 -38.99 11.23 15.80
CA GLY A 139 -39.63 10.25 14.92
C GLY A 139 -38.82 10.05 13.60
N ASP A 140 -39.48 10.29 12.48
CA ASP A 140 -38.87 10.18 11.15
C ASP A 140 -38.25 11.49 10.69
N SER A 141 -37.97 12.42 11.58
CA SER A 141 -37.37 13.69 11.23
C SER A 141 -36.09 13.93 12.03
N ILE A 142 -35.19 14.70 11.43
CA ILE A 142 -34.00 15.21 12.10
C ILE A 142 -33.99 16.74 12.06
N THR A 143 -33.39 17.35 13.05
CA THR A 143 -33.10 18.79 13.10
C THR A 143 -31.62 18.97 13.37
N LEU A 144 -30.93 19.67 12.49
CA LEU A 144 -29.54 20.07 12.65
C LEU A 144 -29.43 21.56 12.94
N PRO A 145 -28.52 21.98 13.86
CA PRO A 145 -28.31 23.40 14.16
C PRO A 145 -27.81 24.18 12.95
N ALA A 146 -28.03 25.49 12.93
CA ALA A 146 -27.39 26.36 11.95
C ALA A 146 -25.87 26.19 11.99
N ARG A 147 -25.24 26.14 10.80
CA ARG A 147 -23.78 26.04 10.64
C ARG A 147 -23.15 24.74 11.22
N ALA A 148 -23.92 23.71 11.48
CA ALA A 148 -23.38 22.42 11.94
C ALA A 148 -22.43 21.77 10.94
N VAL A 149 -22.72 21.88 9.64
CA VAL A 149 -21.93 21.44 8.51
C VAL A 149 -22.05 22.43 7.35
N LYS A 150 -21.16 22.32 6.39
CA LYS A 150 -21.19 23.07 5.11
C LYS A 150 -21.62 22.15 3.96
N PRO A 151 -22.12 22.69 2.86
CA PRO A 151 -22.35 21.90 1.65
C PRO A 151 -21.09 21.15 1.22
N GLY A 152 -21.20 19.84 0.98
CA GLY A 152 -20.10 18.95 0.60
C GLY A 152 -19.37 18.30 1.77
N ASP A 153 -19.63 18.69 3.02
CA ASP A 153 -18.95 18.10 4.18
C ASP A 153 -19.26 16.62 4.34
N ASN A 154 -18.24 15.89 4.84
CA ASN A 154 -18.28 14.46 5.17
C ASN A 154 -18.63 13.54 3.98
N ARG A 155 -18.48 14.02 2.75
CA ARG A 155 -18.52 13.23 1.52
C ARG A 155 -17.10 12.99 1.03
N ARG A 156 -16.71 11.74 0.89
CA ARG A 156 -15.48 11.35 0.20
C ARG A 156 -15.77 11.21 -1.29
N LEU A 157 -14.94 11.79 -2.12
CA LEU A 157 -15.11 11.75 -3.57
C LEU A 157 -14.50 10.47 -4.17
N ALA A 158 -15.13 9.95 -5.22
CA ALA A 158 -14.57 8.86 -6.00
C ALA A 158 -13.15 9.23 -6.49
N GLY A 159 -12.18 8.36 -6.21
CA GLY A 159 -10.79 8.54 -6.65
C GLY A 159 -9.99 9.57 -5.88
N GLU A 160 -10.46 10.09 -4.75
CA GLU A 160 -9.71 11.11 -3.99
C GLU A 160 -8.37 10.60 -3.44
N ASP A 161 -8.24 9.30 -3.14
CA ASP A 161 -6.98 8.70 -2.71
C ASP A 161 -6.14 8.25 -3.91
N LEU A 162 -6.76 7.65 -4.93
CA LEU A 162 -6.10 7.17 -6.13
C LEU A 162 -7.12 7.00 -7.27
N MET A 163 -6.86 7.63 -8.41
CA MET A 163 -7.73 7.49 -9.57
C MET A 163 -7.36 6.27 -10.41
N GLN A 164 -8.36 5.67 -11.03
CA GLN A 164 -8.16 4.62 -12.05
C GLN A 164 -7.18 5.10 -13.12
N GLY A 165 -6.22 4.24 -13.48
CA GLY A 165 -5.18 4.54 -14.47
C GLY A 165 -3.94 5.24 -13.89
N GLN A 166 -3.98 5.71 -12.64
CA GLN A 166 -2.78 6.26 -11.98
C GLN A 166 -1.85 5.15 -11.50
N GLN A 167 -0.58 5.46 -11.46
CA GLN A 167 0.46 4.56 -10.95
C GLN A 167 0.39 4.51 -9.41
N ALA A 168 0.11 3.32 -8.88
CA ALA A 168 0.07 3.06 -7.45
C ALA A 168 1.46 2.75 -6.87
N LEU A 169 2.23 1.91 -7.55
CA LEU A 169 3.59 1.51 -7.18
C LEU A 169 4.47 1.40 -8.43
N GLN A 170 5.77 1.61 -8.26
CA GLN A 170 6.76 1.54 -9.35
C GLN A 170 7.48 0.20 -9.38
N LYS A 171 8.01 -0.15 -10.56
CA LYS A 171 9.00 -1.23 -10.67
C LYS A 171 10.20 -0.90 -9.79
N GLY A 172 10.64 -1.85 -8.99
CA GLY A 172 11.76 -1.68 -8.05
C GLY A 172 11.32 -1.35 -6.63
N ASP A 173 10.04 -1.03 -6.40
CA ASP A 173 9.54 -0.78 -5.04
C ASP A 173 9.58 -2.04 -4.18
N LEU A 174 9.97 -1.85 -2.92
CA LEU A 174 9.89 -2.89 -1.89
C LEU A 174 8.45 -3.01 -1.39
N LEU A 175 7.90 -4.22 -1.41
CA LEU A 175 6.57 -4.50 -0.90
C LEU A 175 6.56 -4.53 0.63
N THR A 176 6.32 -3.37 1.23
CA THR A 176 6.09 -3.18 2.66
C THR A 176 4.66 -3.58 3.05
N PRO A 177 4.31 -3.69 4.35
CA PRO A 177 2.92 -3.90 4.76
C PRO A 177 1.96 -2.84 4.21
N ALA A 178 2.36 -1.56 4.17
CA ALA A 178 1.55 -0.48 3.59
C ALA A 178 1.36 -0.67 2.07
N ALA A 179 2.41 -1.05 1.34
CA ALA A 179 2.33 -1.35 -0.08
C ALA A 179 1.39 -2.55 -0.36
N LEU A 180 1.46 -3.61 0.46
CA LEU A 180 0.52 -4.74 0.34
C LEU A 180 -0.93 -4.31 0.60
N GLY A 181 -1.17 -3.45 1.60
CA GLY A 181 -2.49 -2.89 1.89
C GLY A 181 -3.04 -2.09 0.71
N LEU A 182 -2.21 -1.23 0.11
CA LEU A 182 -2.57 -0.49 -1.11
C LEU A 182 -2.93 -1.44 -2.25
N VAL A 183 -2.08 -2.42 -2.57
CA VAL A 183 -2.33 -3.38 -3.64
C VAL A 183 -3.61 -4.19 -3.40
N ALA A 184 -3.86 -4.58 -2.14
CA ALA A 184 -5.09 -5.27 -1.74
C ALA A 184 -6.34 -4.40 -1.94
N SER A 185 -6.27 -3.10 -1.64
CA SER A 185 -7.40 -2.17 -1.85
C SER A 185 -7.75 -1.99 -3.33
N LEU A 186 -6.81 -2.30 -4.23
CA LEU A 186 -7.02 -2.32 -5.68
C LEU A 186 -7.63 -3.63 -6.20
N GLY A 187 -7.88 -4.62 -5.32
CA GLY A 187 -8.41 -5.93 -5.70
C GLY A 187 -7.39 -6.85 -6.38
N ILE A 188 -6.09 -6.56 -6.28
CA ILE A 188 -5.03 -7.32 -6.97
C ILE A 188 -4.58 -8.47 -6.07
N ALA A 189 -4.84 -9.70 -6.50
CA ALA A 189 -4.55 -10.91 -5.73
C ALA A 189 -3.11 -11.43 -5.89
N GLN A 190 -2.43 -11.08 -6.99
CA GLN A 190 -1.09 -11.57 -7.33
C GLN A 190 -0.23 -10.42 -7.87
N VAL A 191 1.06 -10.49 -7.61
CA VAL A 191 2.03 -9.50 -8.07
C VAL A 191 3.24 -10.16 -8.71
N GLN A 192 3.84 -9.47 -9.68
CA GLN A 192 5.08 -9.88 -10.29
C GLN A 192 6.27 -9.28 -9.52
N VAL A 193 7.15 -10.14 -9.01
CA VAL A 193 8.29 -9.73 -8.18
C VAL A 193 9.60 -10.26 -8.74
N VAL A 194 10.68 -9.60 -8.40
CA VAL A 194 12.03 -10.09 -8.71
C VAL A 194 12.30 -11.34 -7.87
N ARG A 195 12.86 -12.39 -8.46
CA ARG A 195 13.24 -13.62 -7.77
C ARG A 195 14.25 -13.33 -6.65
N ARG A 196 14.15 -14.04 -5.52
CA ARG A 196 15.14 -13.93 -4.46
C ARG A 196 16.52 -14.45 -4.92
N LEU A 197 17.57 -13.82 -4.41
CA LEU A 197 18.93 -14.34 -4.56
C LEU A 197 19.02 -15.76 -3.96
N LYS A 198 19.77 -16.60 -4.64
CA LYS A 198 20.22 -17.88 -4.06
C LYS A 198 21.66 -17.67 -3.64
N VAL A 199 21.90 -17.71 -2.33
CA VAL A 199 23.22 -17.55 -1.74
C VAL A 199 23.69 -18.93 -1.26
N ALA A 200 24.88 -19.34 -1.70
CA ALA A 200 25.59 -20.49 -1.14
C ALA A 200 26.59 -19.95 -0.11
N PHE A 201 26.61 -20.57 1.04
CA PHE A 201 27.49 -20.25 2.14
C PHE A 201 28.14 -21.54 2.67
N PHE A 202 29.42 -21.48 2.99
CA PHE A 202 30.14 -22.58 3.63
C PHE A 202 31.19 -22.04 4.59
N SER A 203 31.40 -22.75 5.68
CA SER A 203 32.46 -22.47 6.63
C SER A 203 33.61 -23.45 6.40
N THR A 204 34.84 -22.98 6.63
CA THR A 204 36.06 -23.77 6.51
C THR A 204 36.85 -23.72 7.81
N GLY A 205 37.41 -24.83 8.23
CA GLY A 205 38.26 -24.94 9.42
C GLY A 205 38.07 -26.29 10.09
N ASP A 206 39.17 -26.91 10.51
CA ASP A 206 39.14 -28.18 11.19
C ASP A 206 38.54 -28.11 12.60
N GLU A 207 38.44 -26.87 13.13
CA GLU A 207 37.82 -26.57 14.41
C GLU A 207 36.29 -26.50 14.35
N ILE A 208 35.69 -26.39 13.15
CA ILE A 208 34.26 -26.13 12.99
C ILE A 208 33.46 -27.43 13.24
N LEU A 209 32.49 -27.32 14.15
CA LEU A 209 31.49 -28.36 14.44
C LEU A 209 30.11 -27.95 13.91
N SER A 210 29.41 -28.93 13.37
CA SER A 210 27.98 -28.79 13.08
C SER A 210 27.15 -28.89 14.37
N LEU A 211 25.94 -28.32 14.36
CA LEU A 211 25.02 -28.43 15.49
C LEU A 211 24.68 -29.90 15.74
N GLY A 212 24.75 -30.32 17.02
CA GLY A 212 24.49 -31.72 17.44
C GLY A 212 25.73 -32.61 17.45
N GLU A 213 26.88 -32.19 16.94
CA GLU A 213 28.14 -32.92 17.15
C GLU A 213 28.65 -32.78 18.58
N THR A 214 29.35 -33.79 19.07
CA THR A 214 29.93 -33.78 20.42
C THR A 214 31.06 -32.75 20.51
N PRO A 215 31.04 -31.85 21.52
CA PRO A 215 32.12 -30.90 21.73
C PRO A 215 33.47 -31.64 21.90
N ARG A 216 34.53 -31.08 21.31
CA ARG A 216 35.89 -31.55 21.47
C ARG A 216 36.84 -30.37 21.72
N GLU A 217 37.95 -30.66 22.35
CA GLU A 217 38.97 -29.64 22.65
C GLU A 217 39.45 -28.92 21.37
N GLY A 218 39.51 -27.60 21.41
CA GLY A 218 39.93 -26.77 20.28
C GLY A 218 38.87 -26.55 19.20
N ALA A 219 37.65 -27.09 19.35
CA ALA A 219 36.60 -26.94 18.38
C ALA A 219 35.51 -25.95 18.83
N VAL A 220 34.84 -25.33 17.86
CA VAL A 220 33.74 -24.37 18.06
C VAL A 220 32.57 -24.69 17.14
N TYR A 221 31.36 -24.42 17.59
CA TYR A 221 30.18 -24.55 16.73
C TYR A 221 30.10 -23.42 15.73
N ASP A 222 29.67 -23.74 14.52
CA ASP A 222 29.47 -22.77 13.40
C ASP A 222 28.29 -21.88 13.66
N SER A 223 28.49 -20.79 14.42
CA SER A 223 27.45 -19.76 14.64
C SER A 223 27.24 -18.87 13.43
N ASN A 224 28.28 -18.65 12.61
CA ASN A 224 28.21 -17.77 11.43
C ASN A 224 27.21 -18.28 10.40
N ARG A 225 27.05 -19.58 10.29
CA ARG A 225 26.07 -20.21 9.40
C ARG A 225 24.61 -19.80 9.68
N TYR A 226 24.33 -19.31 10.88
CA TYR A 226 22.99 -18.93 11.33
C TYR A 226 22.81 -17.42 11.48
N THR A 227 23.89 -16.66 11.40
CA THR A 227 23.86 -15.19 11.53
C THR A 227 24.01 -14.46 10.21
N LEU A 228 24.61 -15.08 9.21
CA LEU A 228 24.77 -14.58 7.84
C LEU A 228 23.64 -15.06 6.94
#